data_156ac8079caa323a028bf12825477f14
#
_entry.id   156ac8079caa323a028bf12825477f14
#
_cell.length_a   1.000
_cell.length_b   1.000
_cell.length_c   1.000
_cell.angle_alpha   90.00
_cell.angle_beta   90.00
_cell.angle_gamma   90.00
#
_symmetry.space_group_name_H-M   'P 1'
#
loop_
_entity.id
_entity.type
_entity.pdbx_description
1 polymer ?
#
loop_
_entity_poly.entity_id
_entity_poly.type
_entity_poly.pdbx_seq_one_letter_code
_entity_poly.pdbx_strand_id
1 'polypeptide(L)'
;MKIKIISYGHKFYEELGLKAPYHDFLFSLRDFINPYWEPELRDFNGTQEPIAKFFEKDPRTAQRLDKIEGLLKDFVDDFLENSYRSDREQIVIAFKCTGGKHRSVYFAQKIFERMQAHYQDQLSYELDHVDLAKYVKDYEVVKI
;
A
#
# COMPACT_ATOMS: atom_id res chain seq x y z
N MET A 1 -7.98 16.11 7.39
CA MET A 1 -8.01 14.63 7.22
C MET A 1 -6.75 14.15 6.55
N LYS A 2 -6.15 13.13 7.12
CA LYS A 2 -4.92 12.51 6.63
C LYS A 2 -5.19 11.09 6.16
N ILE A 3 -4.64 10.71 5.02
CA ILE A 3 -4.64 9.33 4.52
C ILE A 3 -3.23 8.78 4.74
N LYS A 4 -3.13 7.76 5.59
CA LYS A 4 -1.88 7.04 5.80
C LYS A 4 -1.95 5.68 5.12
N ILE A 5 -1.06 5.44 4.18
CA ILE A 5 -0.98 4.16 3.47
C ILE A 5 0.28 3.45 3.93
N ILE A 6 0.14 2.19 4.33
CA ILE A 6 1.27 1.37 4.78
C ILE A 6 1.34 0.08 3.99
N SER A 7 2.54 -0.46 3.88
CA SER A 7 2.76 -1.83 3.42
C SER A 7 3.54 -2.60 4.48
N TYR A 8 3.27 -3.90 4.61
CA TYR A 8 4.01 -4.71 5.56
C TYR A 8 4.07 -6.18 5.12
N GLY A 9 4.92 -6.95 5.78
CA GLY A 9 5.12 -8.37 5.49
C GLY A 9 4.48 -9.27 6.56
N HIS A 10 3.59 -10.15 6.13
CA HIS A 10 2.92 -11.12 6.99
C HIS A 10 3.90 -11.91 7.87
N LYS A 11 5.05 -12.29 7.33
CA LYS A 11 6.04 -13.10 8.05
C LYS A 11 6.68 -12.39 9.25
N PHE A 12 6.60 -11.07 9.32
CA PHE A 12 7.18 -10.31 10.43
C PHE A 12 6.22 -10.12 11.61
N TYR A 13 4.95 -10.43 11.43
CA TYR A 13 3.91 -10.21 12.43
C TYR A 13 3.05 -11.44 12.64
N GLU A 14 2.05 -11.67 11.81
CA GLU A 14 1.05 -12.74 12.02
C GLU A 14 1.69 -14.13 12.02
N GLU A 15 2.68 -14.39 11.16
CA GLU A 15 3.37 -15.67 11.13
C GLU A 15 4.14 -15.95 12.43
N LEU A 16 4.58 -14.89 13.12
CA LEU A 16 5.26 -14.98 14.41
C LEU A 16 4.31 -14.86 15.60
N GLY A 17 3.00 -14.79 15.37
CA GLY A 17 2.02 -14.58 16.42
C GLY A 17 2.03 -13.17 16.99
N LEU A 18 2.61 -12.21 16.26
CA LEU A 18 2.65 -10.81 16.68
C LEU A 18 1.51 -10.02 16.05
N LYS A 19 1.14 -8.93 16.72
CA LYS A 19 0.09 -8.05 16.21
C LYS A 19 0.60 -7.26 15.01
N ALA A 20 -0.20 -7.26 13.92
CA ALA A 20 0.08 -6.45 12.75
C ALA A 20 -0.01 -4.95 13.05
N PRO A 21 0.63 -4.09 12.23
CA PRO A 21 0.45 -2.65 12.36
C PRO A 21 -1.02 -2.26 12.29
N TYR A 22 -1.40 -1.22 13.05
CA TYR A 22 -2.78 -0.74 13.05
C TYR A 22 -3.24 -0.37 11.64
N HIS A 23 -4.49 -0.68 11.33
CA HIS A 23 -5.11 -0.29 10.06
C HIS A 23 -6.62 -0.24 10.22
N ASP A 24 -7.25 0.61 9.40
CA ASP A 24 -8.71 0.65 9.25
C ASP A 24 -9.15 -0.23 8.09
N PHE A 25 -8.33 -0.33 7.03
CA PHE A 25 -8.58 -1.16 5.85
C PHE A 25 -7.33 -1.99 5.58
N LEU A 26 -7.54 -3.26 5.25
CA LEU A 26 -6.45 -4.17 4.92
C LEU A 26 -6.73 -4.88 3.59
N PHE A 27 -5.76 -4.77 2.69
CA PHE A 27 -5.77 -5.53 1.42
C PHE A 27 -4.60 -6.49 1.42
N SER A 28 -4.89 -7.78 1.36
CA SER A 28 -3.86 -8.80 1.27
C SER A 28 -3.56 -9.11 -0.20
N LEU A 29 -2.29 -9.02 -0.57
CA LEU A 29 -1.82 -9.36 -1.92
C LEU A 29 -1.13 -10.73 -1.93
N ARG A 30 -1.33 -11.55 -0.89
CA ARG A 30 -0.66 -12.86 -0.78
C ARG A 30 -1.14 -13.84 -1.83
N ASP A 31 -2.33 -13.63 -2.37
CA ASP A 31 -2.91 -14.43 -3.46
C ASP A 31 -2.46 -13.96 -4.86
N PHE A 32 -1.77 -12.83 -4.94
CA PHE A 32 -1.40 -12.22 -6.22
C PHE A 32 -0.09 -12.79 -6.76
N ILE A 33 0.16 -12.58 -8.06
CA ILE A 33 1.42 -13.02 -8.70
C ILE A 33 2.61 -12.45 -7.93
N ASN A 34 3.66 -13.28 -7.80
CA ASN A 34 4.79 -12.97 -6.93
C ASN A 34 6.10 -12.86 -7.72
N PRO A 35 6.69 -11.64 -7.80
CA PRO A 35 7.97 -11.47 -8.52
C PRO A 35 9.11 -12.30 -7.97
N TYR A 36 9.02 -12.77 -6.72
CA TYR A 36 10.05 -13.60 -6.10
C TYR A 36 10.34 -14.88 -6.89
N TRP A 37 9.33 -15.40 -7.63
CA TRP A 37 9.52 -16.59 -8.44
C TRP A 37 10.35 -16.37 -9.70
N GLU A 38 10.67 -15.09 -10.02
CA GLU A 38 11.60 -14.72 -11.07
C GLU A 38 12.94 -14.39 -10.40
N PRO A 39 13.98 -15.26 -10.53
CA PRO A 39 15.24 -15.05 -9.81
C PRO A 39 15.89 -13.69 -10.04
N GLU A 40 15.77 -13.14 -11.25
CA GLU A 40 16.34 -11.83 -11.61
C GLU A 40 15.63 -10.65 -10.94
N LEU A 41 14.45 -10.88 -10.36
CA LEU A 41 13.66 -9.83 -9.71
C LEU A 41 13.78 -9.82 -8.18
N ARG A 42 14.37 -10.86 -7.60
CA ARG A 42 14.40 -11.04 -6.14
C ARG A 42 15.07 -9.90 -5.40
N ASP A 43 16.12 -9.31 -5.97
CA ASP A 43 16.89 -8.25 -5.33
C ASP A 43 16.27 -6.86 -5.46
N PHE A 44 15.26 -6.71 -6.31
CA PHE A 44 14.52 -5.46 -6.46
C PHE A 44 13.35 -5.41 -5.50
N ASN A 45 12.89 -4.19 -5.15
CA ASN A 45 11.70 -4.01 -4.32
C ASN A 45 10.57 -3.35 -5.12
N GLY A 46 9.39 -3.27 -4.51
CA GLY A 46 8.18 -2.80 -5.17
C GLY A 46 8.18 -1.34 -5.63
N THR A 47 9.15 -0.53 -5.19
CA THR A 47 9.29 0.86 -5.66
C THR A 47 10.13 0.97 -6.94
N GLN A 48 10.77 -0.11 -7.37
CA GLN A 48 11.72 -0.09 -8.47
C GLN A 48 11.09 -0.56 -9.79
N GLU A 49 11.59 0.00 -10.89
CA GLU A 49 11.01 -0.20 -12.21
C GLU A 49 10.93 -1.66 -12.66
N PRO A 50 11.92 -2.54 -12.42
CA PRO A 50 11.77 -3.95 -12.83
C PRO A 50 10.55 -4.63 -12.22
N ILE A 51 10.21 -4.31 -10.99
CA ILE A 51 9.02 -4.84 -10.31
C ILE A 51 7.75 -4.23 -10.91
N ALA A 52 7.75 -2.93 -11.16
CA ALA A 52 6.62 -2.26 -11.82
C ALA A 52 6.32 -2.90 -13.18
N LYS A 53 7.35 -3.13 -13.98
CA LYS A 53 7.21 -3.79 -15.30
C LYS A 53 6.65 -5.19 -15.19
N PHE A 54 7.07 -5.95 -14.17
CA PHE A 54 6.54 -7.29 -13.93
C PHE A 54 5.01 -7.24 -13.73
N PHE A 55 4.54 -6.33 -12.88
CA PHE A 55 3.10 -6.21 -12.61
C PHE A 55 2.32 -5.63 -13.80
N GLU A 56 2.89 -4.65 -14.50
CA GLU A 56 2.23 -4.00 -15.63
C GLU A 56 1.93 -4.95 -16.80
N LYS A 57 2.71 -6.03 -16.93
CA LYS A 57 2.48 -7.04 -17.97
C LYS A 57 1.22 -7.86 -17.76
N ASP A 58 0.72 -7.93 -16.53
CA ASP A 58 -0.46 -8.72 -16.20
C ASP A 58 -1.68 -7.79 -16.07
N PRO A 59 -2.69 -7.94 -16.93
CA PRO A 59 -3.88 -7.07 -16.90
C PRO A 59 -4.67 -7.16 -15.60
N ARG A 60 -4.50 -8.24 -14.82
CA ARG A 60 -5.14 -8.36 -13.51
C ARG A 60 -4.63 -7.32 -12.52
N THR A 61 -3.42 -6.81 -12.73
CA THR A 61 -2.86 -5.75 -11.86
C THR A 61 -3.68 -4.48 -11.93
N ALA A 62 -3.93 -3.97 -13.14
CA ALA A 62 -4.75 -2.78 -13.32
C ALA A 62 -6.18 -3.01 -12.81
N GLN A 63 -6.75 -4.17 -13.06
CA GLN A 63 -8.08 -4.52 -12.57
C GLN A 63 -8.16 -4.50 -11.05
N ARG A 64 -7.17 -5.08 -10.36
CA ARG A 64 -7.12 -5.10 -8.90
C ARG A 64 -6.94 -3.68 -8.35
N LEU A 65 -6.03 -2.90 -8.94
CA LEU A 65 -5.82 -1.50 -8.55
C LEU A 65 -7.09 -0.67 -8.71
N ASP A 66 -7.81 -0.83 -9.81
CA ASP A 66 -9.05 -0.10 -10.07
C ASP A 66 -10.13 -0.43 -9.04
N LYS A 67 -10.27 -1.70 -8.67
CA LYS A 67 -11.23 -2.13 -7.65
C LYS A 67 -10.91 -1.54 -6.28
N ILE A 68 -9.65 -1.60 -5.88
CA ILE A 68 -9.20 -1.07 -4.59
C ILE A 68 -9.39 0.44 -4.57
N GLU A 69 -8.98 1.14 -5.61
CA GLU A 69 -9.14 2.59 -5.72
C GLU A 69 -10.62 2.99 -5.62
N GLY A 70 -11.49 2.32 -6.36
CA GLY A 70 -12.93 2.61 -6.34
C GLY A 70 -13.54 2.44 -4.94
N LEU A 71 -13.19 1.34 -4.27
CA LEU A 71 -13.66 1.07 -2.92
C LEU A 71 -13.17 2.15 -1.94
N LEU A 72 -11.89 2.49 -1.99
CA LEU A 72 -11.31 3.49 -1.11
C LEU A 72 -11.89 4.88 -1.34
N LYS A 73 -12.12 5.26 -2.60
CA LYS A 73 -12.75 6.55 -2.91
C LYS A 73 -14.15 6.66 -2.31
N ASP A 74 -14.94 5.59 -2.39
CA ASP A 74 -16.27 5.59 -1.78
C ASP A 74 -16.20 5.88 -0.29
N PHE A 75 -15.29 5.23 0.43
CA PHE A 75 -15.12 5.48 1.86
C PHE A 75 -14.55 6.85 2.17
N VAL A 76 -13.55 7.30 1.42
CA VAL A 76 -12.93 8.61 1.66
C VAL A 76 -13.92 9.74 1.37
N ASP A 77 -14.71 9.62 0.31
CA ASP A 77 -15.74 10.61 -0.02
C ASP A 77 -16.77 10.73 1.11
N ASP A 78 -17.18 9.60 1.69
CA ASP A 78 -18.06 9.59 2.87
C ASP A 78 -17.42 10.32 4.06
N PHE A 79 -16.13 10.06 4.31
CA PHE A 79 -15.41 10.74 5.38
C PHE A 79 -15.33 12.25 5.16
N LEU A 80 -15.03 12.68 3.95
CA LEU A 80 -14.94 14.10 3.62
C LEU A 80 -16.29 14.79 3.76
N GLU A 81 -17.37 14.14 3.31
CA GLU A 81 -18.72 14.67 3.41
C GLU A 81 -19.19 14.81 4.85
N ASN A 82 -18.80 13.87 5.72
CA ASN A 82 -19.24 13.81 7.11
C ASN A 82 -18.17 14.24 8.12
N SER A 83 -17.09 14.87 7.67
CA SER A 83 -15.94 15.21 8.53
C SER A 83 -16.31 16.09 9.72
N TYR A 84 -17.32 16.94 9.59
CA TYR A 84 -17.77 17.83 10.67
C TYR A 84 -18.52 17.07 11.78
N ARG A 85 -18.88 15.81 11.54
CA ARG A 85 -19.59 14.94 12.51
C ARG A 85 -18.71 13.85 13.08
N SER A 86 -17.48 13.73 12.57
CA SER A 86 -16.56 12.67 12.96
C SER A 86 -15.38 13.27 13.75
N ASP A 87 -14.91 12.53 14.75
CA ASP A 87 -13.71 12.86 15.48
C ASP A 87 -12.46 12.22 14.83
N ARG A 88 -12.60 11.57 13.71
CA ARG A 88 -11.49 10.93 13.01
C ARG A 88 -10.63 11.97 12.28
N GLU A 89 -9.33 11.90 12.54
CA GLU A 89 -8.35 12.78 11.91
C GLU A 89 -7.56 12.08 10.81
N GLN A 90 -7.55 10.75 10.80
CA GLN A 90 -6.85 9.98 9.77
C GLN A 90 -7.51 8.64 9.50
N ILE A 91 -7.23 8.12 8.31
CA ILE A 91 -7.59 6.78 7.87
C ILE A 91 -6.29 6.05 7.54
N VAL A 92 -6.13 4.84 8.07
CA VAL A 92 -4.95 4.00 7.79
C VAL A 92 -5.35 2.86 6.87
N ILE A 93 -4.69 2.78 5.72
CA ILE A 93 -4.93 1.75 4.70
C ILE A 93 -3.67 0.90 4.59
N ALA A 94 -3.81 -0.40 4.84
CA ALA A 94 -2.69 -1.33 4.84
C ALA A 94 -2.74 -2.28 3.65
N PHE A 95 -1.57 -2.55 3.10
CA PHE A 95 -1.36 -3.58 2.07
C PHE A 95 -0.36 -4.57 2.61
N LYS A 96 -0.67 -5.88 2.55
CA LYS A 96 0.28 -6.89 2.99
C LYS A 96 0.55 -7.92 1.91
N CYS A 97 1.77 -8.44 1.93
CA CYS A 97 2.14 -9.66 1.23
C CYS A 97 3.00 -10.49 2.17
N THR A 98 3.58 -11.58 1.70
CA THR A 98 4.34 -12.46 2.60
C THR A 98 5.58 -11.78 3.17
N GLY A 99 6.40 -11.16 2.34
CA GLY A 99 7.69 -10.59 2.74
C GLY A 99 7.72 -9.08 2.93
N GLY A 100 6.69 -8.35 2.52
CA GLY A 100 6.69 -6.89 2.63
C GLY A 100 7.69 -6.17 1.73
N LYS A 101 8.09 -6.80 0.61
CA LYS A 101 9.13 -6.29 -0.29
C LYS A 101 8.61 -5.95 -1.69
N HIS A 102 7.75 -6.77 -2.27
CA HIS A 102 7.32 -6.64 -3.67
C HIS A 102 5.87 -6.25 -3.84
N ARG A 103 4.94 -7.19 -3.61
CA ARG A 103 3.51 -7.02 -3.92
C ARG A 103 2.88 -5.90 -3.10
N SER A 104 3.04 -5.93 -1.78
CA SER A 104 2.44 -4.92 -0.89
C SER A 104 3.04 -3.54 -1.13
N VAL A 105 4.36 -3.47 -1.36
CA VAL A 105 5.06 -2.20 -1.63
C VAL A 105 4.56 -1.60 -2.94
N TYR A 106 4.47 -2.40 -4.00
CA TYR A 106 4.00 -1.91 -5.31
C TYR A 106 2.57 -1.38 -5.22
N PHE A 107 1.64 -2.17 -4.63
CA PHE A 107 0.24 -1.77 -4.55
C PHE A 107 0.04 -0.54 -3.67
N ALA A 108 0.72 -0.49 -2.52
CA ALA A 108 0.65 0.68 -1.64
C ALA A 108 1.15 1.94 -2.34
N GLN A 109 2.27 1.84 -3.06
CA GLN A 109 2.83 2.94 -3.83
C GLN A 109 1.86 3.45 -4.89
N LYS A 110 1.25 2.55 -5.66
CA LYS A 110 0.33 2.91 -6.75
C LYS A 110 -0.97 3.52 -6.21
N ILE A 111 -1.52 2.97 -5.14
CA ILE A 111 -2.72 3.54 -4.53
C ILE A 111 -2.42 4.93 -3.94
N PHE A 112 -1.27 5.10 -3.30
CA PHE A 112 -0.83 6.42 -2.81
C PHE A 112 -0.80 7.44 -3.95
N GLU A 113 -0.16 7.11 -5.08
CA GLU A 113 -0.08 8.00 -6.23
C GLU A 113 -1.46 8.34 -6.79
N ARG A 114 -2.35 7.35 -6.90
CA ARG A 114 -3.71 7.55 -7.42
C ARG A 114 -4.58 8.41 -6.49
N MET A 115 -4.49 8.17 -5.19
CA MET A 115 -5.25 8.94 -4.20
C MET A 115 -4.79 10.39 -4.18
N GLN A 116 -3.48 10.61 -4.21
CA GLN A 116 -2.90 11.95 -4.26
C GLN A 116 -3.31 12.70 -5.53
N ALA A 117 -3.30 12.03 -6.68
CA ALA A 117 -3.71 12.64 -7.94
C ALA A 117 -5.20 13.02 -7.94
N HIS A 118 -6.04 12.23 -7.27
CA HIS A 118 -7.48 12.46 -7.23
C HIS A 118 -7.89 13.54 -6.21
N TYR A 119 -7.41 13.42 -4.97
CA TYR A 119 -7.83 14.32 -3.88
C TYR A 119 -6.95 15.56 -3.75
N GLN A 120 -5.72 15.51 -4.25
CA GLN A 120 -4.79 16.64 -4.22
C GLN A 120 -4.68 17.22 -2.80
N ASP A 121 -4.77 18.52 -2.65
CA ASP A 121 -4.61 19.21 -1.36
C ASP A 121 -5.87 19.22 -0.47
N GLN A 122 -6.92 18.51 -0.86
CA GLN A 122 -8.06 18.25 0.03
C GLN A 122 -7.66 17.39 1.24
N LEU A 123 -6.59 16.62 1.10
CA LEU A 123 -6.09 15.71 2.13
C LEU A 123 -4.59 15.92 2.32
N SER A 124 -4.07 15.45 3.45
CA SER A 124 -2.65 15.21 3.61
C SER A 124 -2.38 13.70 3.52
N TYR A 125 -1.14 13.32 3.20
CA TYR A 125 -0.80 11.94 2.86
C TYR A 125 0.47 11.49 3.57
N GLU A 126 0.49 10.22 3.94
CA GLU A 126 1.70 9.56 4.42
C GLU A 126 1.77 8.19 3.78
N LEU A 127 2.95 7.79 3.29
CA LEU A 127 3.22 6.47 2.75
C LEU A 127 4.39 5.86 3.52
N ASP A 128 4.15 4.72 4.16
CA ASP A 128 5.17 4.04 4.95
C ASP A 128 5.22 2.55 4.58
N HIS A 129 6.33 2.14 3.96
CA HIS A 129 6.62 0.74 3.72
C HIS A 129 7.33 0.19 4.95
N VAL A 130 6.55 -0.29 5.92
CA VAL A 130 6.98 -0.58 7.30
C VAL A 130 8.17 -1.54 7.38
N ASP A 131 8.22 -2.53 6.49
CA ASP A 131 9.28 -3.54 6.51
C ASP A 131 10.36 -3.33 5.45
N LEU A 132 10.25 -2.28 4.63
CA LEU A 132 11.18 -2.07 3.52
C LEU A 132 12.60 -1.75 4.00
N ALA A 133 12.74 -1.11 5.16
CA ALA A 133 14.05 -0.82 5.77
C ALA A 133 14.85 -2.11 6.08
N LYS A 134 14.18 -3.26 6.16
CA LYS A 134 14.84 -4.55 6.35
C LYS A 134 15.59 -5.01 5.08
N TYR A 135 15.27 -4.41 3.94
CA TYR A 135 15.83 -4.77 2.62
C TYR A 135 16.67 -3.67 2.00
N VAL A 136 16.41 -2.41 2.35
CA VAL A 136 17.10 -1.26 1.78
C VAL A 136 17.57 -0.33 2.91
N LYS A 137 18.76 0.30 2.72
CA LYS A 137 19.40 1.07 3.80
C LYS A 137 18.81 2.47 4.01
N ASP A 138 18.44 3.14 2.94
CA ASP A 138 18.09 4.57 2.99
C ASP A 138 16.60 4.81 2.80
N TYR A 139 15.80 3.90 3.37
CA TYR A 139 14.35 4.03 3.28
C TYR A 139 13.85 5.16 4.18
N GLU A 140 13.00 6.01 3.64
CA GLU A 140 12.33 7.09 4.38
C GLU A 140 10.82 7.08 4.13
N VAL A 141 10.05 7.43 5.17
CA VAL A 141 8.61 7.63 5.09
C VAL A 141 8.33 8.87 4.24
N VAL A 142 7.35 8.79 3.35
CA VAL A 142 6.91 9.92 2.52
C VAL A 142 5.75 10.62 3.22
N LYS A 143 5.88 11.93 3.41
CA LYS A 143 4.83 12.79 3.98
C LYS A 143 4.59 13.98 3.06
N ILE A 144 3.35 14.19 2.69
CA ILE A 144 2.96 15.30 1.82
C ILE A 144 1.78 16.06 2.42
#